data_98828c6c65edcbba5d329d30eafd31f7
#
_entry.id   98828c6c65edcbba5d329d30eafd31f7
#
_cell.length_a   1.000
_cell.length_b   1.000
_cell.length_c   1.000
_cell.angle_alpha   90.00
_cell.angle_beta   90.00
_cell.angle_gamma   90.00
#
_symmetry.space_group_name_H-M   'P 1'
#
loop_
_entity.id
_entity.type
_entity.pdbx_description
1 polymer ?
#
loop_
_entity_poly.entity_id
_entity_poly.type
_entity_poly.pdbx_seq_one_letter_code
_entity_poly.pdbx_strand_id
1 'polypeptide(L)'
;FPFIKADAMAQTKADEMFLSKLNEYVLRHLDNTDLQIDDIADAMNMGRSNFYRKLKGILNMSPNEYLRLFRLKQAASILKEGTYGVVEVSYMVGFSTPSYFSSCFKKQFGVLPKDFISH
;
A
#
# COMPACT_ATOMS: atom_id res chain seq x y z
N PHE A 1 -1.12 2.73 12.37
CA PHE A 1 -0.74 2.19 11.13
C PHE A 1 0.75 2.35 10.90
N PRO A 2 1.44 1.27 10.62
CA PRO A 2 2.86 1.27 10.95
C PRO A 2 3.75 2.14 10.07
N PHE A 3 3.47 2.31 8.80
CA PHE A 3 4.49 2.91 7.94
C PHE A 3 4.03 4.17 7.20
N ILE A 4 2.75 4.31 6.96
CA ILE A 4 2.21 5.57 6.46
C ILE A 4 1.60 6.24 7.67
N LYS A 5 2.44 6.97 8.37
CA LYS A 5 2.02 7.62 9.59
C LYS A 5 1.23 8.87 9.26
N ALA A 6 0.02 8.92 9.71
CA ALA A 6 -0.81 10.09 9.53
C ALA A 6 -0.15 11.33 10.13
N ASP A 7 0.44 11.20 11.30
CA ASP A 7 1.06 12.30 12.02
C ASP A 7 2.36 12.81 11.39
N ALA A 8 3.02 12.01 10.54
CA ALA A 8 4.27 12.41 9.90
C ALA A 8 4.06 13.44 8.80
N MET A 9 2.93 13.32 8.09
CA MET A 9 2.64 14.17 6.92
C MET A 9 1.37 14.97 7.09
N ALA A 10 0.43 14.48 7.88
CA ALA A 10 -0.86 15.13 8.06
C ALA A 10 -0.72 16.40 8.91
N GLN A 11 -1.38 17.46 8.48
CA GLN A 11 -1.33 18.77 9.13
C GLN A 11 -2.50 19.00 10.07
N THR A 12 -3.58 18.22 9.92
CA THR A 12 -4.81 18.41 10.67
C THR A 12 -5.39 17.08 11.10
N LYS A 13 -6.29 17.14 12.07
CA LYS A 13 -7.01 15.95 12.51
C LYS A 13 -7.88 15.37 11.38
N ALA A 14 -8.43 16.21 10.53
CA ALA A 14 -9.21 15.79 9.39
C ALA A 14 -8.35 14.94 8.42
N ASP A 15 -7.10 15.35 8.20
CA ASP A 15 -6.17 14.61 7.36
C ASP A 15 -5.81 13.27 7.98
N GLU A 16 -5.62 13.23 9.30
CA GLU A 16 -5.36 11.97 10.01
C GLU A 16 -6.53 11.00 9.86
N MET A 17 -7.75 11.50 9.99
CA MET A 17 -8.95 10.67 9.85
C MET A 17 -9.10 10.18 8.41
N PHE A 18 -8.79 11.02 7.45
CA PHE A 18 -8.81 10.65 6.04
C PHE A 18 -7.85 9.49 5.77
N LEU A 19 -6.60 9.63 6.24
CA LEU A 19 -5.59 8.58 6.04
C LEU A 19 -5.96 7.29 6.76
N SER A 20 -6.49 7.36 7.95
CA SER A 20 -6.93 6.18 8.70
C SER A 20 -8.02 5.43 7.95
N LYS A 21 -9.01 6.14 7.43
CA LYS A 21 -10.11 5.55 6.68
C LYS A 21 -9.60 4.94 5.38
N LEU A 22 -8.69 5.64 4.70
CA LEU A 22 -8.09 5.17 3.46
C LEU A 22 -7.31 3.88 3.69
N ASN A 23 -6.43 3.87 4.69
CA ASN A 23 -5.62 2.71 5.02
C ASN A 23 -6.48 1.50 5.39
N GLU A 24 -7.55 1.73 6.13
CA GLU A 24 -8.46 0.67 6.52
C GLU A 24 -9.15 0.05 5.31
N TYR A 25 -9.62 0.87 4.39
CA TYR A 25 -10.27 0.38 3.18
C TYR A 25 -9.30 -0.43 2.32
N VAL A 26 -8.09 0.10 2.10
CA VAL A 26 -7.09 -0.58 1.29
C VAL A 26 -6.66 -1.90 1.92
N LEU A 27 -6.48 -1.91 3.23
CA LEU A 27 -6.12 -3.15 3.94
C LEU A 27 -7.19 -4.23 3.77
N ARG A 28 -8.45 -3.83 3.84
CA ARG A 28 -9.58 -4.76 3.72
C ARG A 28 -9.70 -5.38 2.33
N HIS A 29 -9.22 -4.66 1.30
CA HIS A 29 -9.31 -5.10 -0.10
C HIS A 29 -7.94 -5.42 -0.69
N LEU A 30 -6.95 -5.66 0.16
CA LEU A 30 -5.55 -5.77 -0.25
C LEU A 30 -5.29 -6.90 -1.24
N ASP A 31 -5.96 -8.03 -1.07
CA ASP A 31 -5.78 -9.21 -1.93
C ASP A 31 -6.47 -9.10 -3.29
N ASN A 32 -7.27 -8.07 -3.49
CA ASN A 32 -7.94 -7.87 -4.78
C ASN A 32 -6.96 -7.25 -5.79
N THR A 33 -6.48 -8.07 -6.73
CA THR A 33 -5.54 -7.61 -7.75
C THR A 33 -6.16 -6.62 -8.73
N ASP A 34 -7.49 -6.59 -8.81
CA ASP A 34 -8.24 -5.71 -9.71
C ASP A 34 -8.73 -4.44 -9.02
N LEU A 35 -8.29 -4.19 -7.80
CA LEU A 35 -8.68 -2.97 -7.08
C LEU A 35 -8.24 -1.73 -7.87
N GLN A 36 -9.21 -0.90 -8.24
CA GLN A 36 -8.97 0.31 -9.02
C GLN A 36 -8.94 1.53 -8.11
N ILE A 37 -8.18 2.53 -8.53
CA ILE A 37 -8.12 3.79 -7.78
C ILE A 37 -9.51 4.43 -7.69
N ASP A 38 -10.33 4.31 -8.72
CA ASP A 38 -11.69 4.84 -8.69
C ASP A 38 -12.56 4.19 -7.60
N ASP A 39 -12.35 2.89 -7.35
CA ASP A 39 -13.07 2.19 -6.28
C ASP A 39 -12.69 2.78 -4.92
N ILE A 40 -11.43 3.09 -4.76
CA ILE A 40 -10.93 3.68 -3.51
C ILE A 40 -11.48 5.09 -3.34
N ALA A 41 -11.46 5.89 -4.39
CA ALA A 41 -12.00 7.25 -4.35
C ALA A 41 -13.49 7.23 -4.00
N ASP A 42 -14.25 6.32 -4.62
CA ASP A 42 -15.68 6.17 -4.35
C ASP A 42 -15.93 5.81 -2.88
N ALA A 43 -15.12 4.90 -2.33
CA ALA A 43 -15.22 4.52 -0.93
C ALA A 43 -14.94 5.69 0.00
N MET A 44 -14.15 6.65 -0.45
CA MET A 44 -13.83 7.86 0.30
C MET A 44 -14.83 8.99 0.02
N ASN A 45 -15.87 8.71 -0.78
CA ASN A 45 -16.88 9.68 -1.20
C ASN A 45 -16.28 10.86 -1.95
N MET A 46 -15.30 10.59 -2.80
CA MET A 46 -14.59 11.63 -3.54
C MET A 46 -14.54 11.29 -5.02
N GLY A 47 -14.58 12.32 -5.87
CA GLY A 47 -14.27 12.15 -7.27
C GLY A 47 -12.77 11.91 -7.45
N ARG A 48 -12.41 11.34 -8.62
CA ARG A 48 -11.01 11.00 -8.91
C ARG A 48 -10.05 12.19 -8.72
N SER A 49 -10.38 13.33 -9.31
CA SER A 49 -9.51 14.50 -9.26
C SER A 49 -9.28 15.01 -7.84
N ASN A 50 -10.36 15.04 -7.05
CA ASN A 50 -10.26 15.50 -5.67
C ASN A 50 -9.44 14.52 -4.83
N PHE A 51 -9.61 13.22 -5.05
CA PHE A 51 -8.85 12.21 -4.35
C PHE A 51 -7.37 12.32 -4.67
N TYR A 52 -7.01 12.44 -5.95
CA TYR A 52 -5.62 12.62 -6.38
C TYR A 52 -4.99 13.84 -5.72
N ARG A 53 -5.70 14.96 -5.76
CA ARG A 53 -5.20 16.22 -5.21
C ARG A 53 -5.00 16.14 -3.71
N LYS A 54 -5.96 15.56 -3.00
CA LYS A 54 -5.88 15.45 -1.56
C LYS A 54 -4.72 14.55 -1.13
N LEU A 55 -4.58 13.40 -1.78
CA LEU A 55 -3.51 12.46 -1.45
C LEU A 55 -2.14 13.06 -1.77
N LYS A 56 -2.01 13.73 -2.91
CA LYS A 56 -0.78 14.43 -3.28
C LYS A 56 -0.43 15.51 -2.26
N GLY A 57 -1.44 16.23 -1.80
CA GLY A 57 -1.22 17.29 -0.81
C GLY A 57 -0.78 16.77 0.55
N ILE A 58 -1.29 15.61 0.97
CA ILE A 58 -0.97 15.06 2.29
C ILE A 58 0.33 14.23 2.25
N LEU A 59 0.46 13.32 1.27
CA LEU A 59 1.56 12.37 1.24
C LEU A 59 2.61 12.63 0.16
N ASN A 60 2.36 13.58 -0.72
CA ASN A 60 3.23 13.87 -1.86
C ASN A 60 3.40 12.63 -2.77
N MET A 61 2.37 11.84 -2.89
CA MET A 61 2.32 10.61 -3.71
C MET A 61 1.09 10.61 -4.58
N SER A 62 1.18 9.96 -5.75
CA SER A 62 -0.02 9.62 -6.51
C SER A 62 -0.72 8.45 -5.84
N PRO A 63 -2.03 8.24 -6.11
CA PRO A 63 -2.73 7.08 -5.58
C PRO A 63 -2.10 5.74 -5.97
N ASN A 64 -1.58 5.62 -7.20
CA ASN A 64 -0.90 4.40 -7.64
C ASN A 64 0.38 4.14 -6.84
N GLU A 65 1.16 5.19 -6.60
CA GLU A 65 2.36 5.09 -5.78
C GLU A 65 2.01 4.67 -4.35
N TYR A 66 0.98 5.29 -3.79
CA TYR A 66 0.50 4.97 -2.45
C TYR A 66 0.06 3.51 -2.35
N LEU A 67 -0.75 3.03 -3.29
CA LEU A 67 -1.26 1.67 -3.26
C LEU A 67 -0.12 0.66 -3.38
N ARG A 68 0.81 0.90 -4.30
CA ARG A 68 1.96 0.01 -4.48
C ARG A 68 2.83 -0.03 -3.22
N LEU A 69 3.11 1.12 -2.63
CA LEU A 69 3.89 1.18 -1.39
C LEU A 69 3.17 0.46 -0.26
N PHE A 70 1.86 0.65 -0.14
CA PHE A 70 1.06 -0.03 0.87
C PHE A 70 1.18 -1.54 0.75
N ARG A 71 1.00 -2.06 -0.47
CA ARG A 71 1.12 -3.50 -0.74
C ARG A 71 2.50 -4.04 -0.38
N LEU A 72 3.55 -3.33 -0.78
CA LEU A 72 4.92 -3.76 -0.50
C LEU A 72 5.24 -3.76 0.99
N LYS A 73 4.78 -2.78 1.71
CA LYS A 73 5.02 -2.71 3.16
C LYS A 73 4.26 -3.78 3.91
N GLN A 74 3.05 -4.09 3.49
CA GLN A 74 2.31 -5.22 4.06
C GLN A 74 3.03 -6.53 3.77
N ALA A 75 3.56 -6.69 2.55
CA ALA A 75 4.32 -7.87 2.19
C ALA A 75 5.56 -8.04 3.08
N ALA A 76 6.30 -6.96 3.31
CA ALA A 76 7.47 -7.01 4.17
C ALA A 76 7.10 -7.48 5.59
N SER A 77 5.99 -6.98 6.11
CA SER A 77 5.50 -7.37 7.43
C SER A 77 5.15 -8.86 7.49
N ILE A 78 4.45 -9.36 6.47
CA ILE A 78 4.05 -10.77 6.40
C ILE A 78 5.28 -11.67 6.25
N LEU A 79 6.23 -11.27 5.39
CA LEU A 79 7.46 -12.05 5.19
C LEU A 79 8.28 -12.16 6.46
N LYS A 80 8.30 -11.12 7.28
CA LYS A 80 9.03 -11.16 8.56
C LYS A 80 8.48 -12.18 9.53
N GLU A 81 7.18 -12.46 9.45
CA GLU A 81 6.57 -13.47 10.33
C GLU A 81 7.01 -14.89 9.98
N GLY A 82 7.46 -15.09 8.73
CA GLY A 82 8.04 -16.37 8.33
C GLY A 82 7.06 -17.50 8.04
N THR A 83 5.76 -17.23 8.05
CA THR A 83 4.73 -18.25 7.86
C THR A 83 4.53 -18.59 6.38
N TYR A 84 4.64 -17.61 5.51
CA TYR A 84 4.32 -17.73 4.09
C TYR A 84 5.53 -17.47 3.21
N GLY A 85 5.60 -18.16 2.06
CA GLY A 85 6.65 -17.97 1.07
C GLY A 85 6.41 -16.74 0.20
N VAL A 86 7.42 -16.41 -0.61
CA VAL A 86 7.40 -15.20 -1.45
C VAL A 86 6.22 -15.20 -2.43
N VAL A 87 5.97 -16.32 -3.11
CA VAL A 87 4.89 -16.40 -4.09
C VAL A 87 3.54 -16.20 -3.42
N GLU A 88 3.32 -16.86 -2.30
CA GLU A 88 2.08 -16.71 -1.56
C GLU A 88 1.85 -15.27 -1.12
N VAL A 89 2.87 -14.64 -0.56
CA VAL A 89 2.77 -13.26 -0.10
C VAL A 89 2.47 -12.31 -1.24
N SER A 90 3.06 -12.54 -2.43
CA SER A 90 2.80 -11.68 -3.58
C SER A 90 1.30 -11.62 -3.91
N TYR A 91 0.63 -12.77 -3.85
CA TYR A 91 -0.81 -12.81 -4.10
C TYR A 91 -1.63 -12.28 -2.93
N MET A 92 -1.21 -12.57 -1.72
CA MET A 92 -1.90 -12.08 -0.51
C MET A 92 -1.99 -10.57 -0.47
N VAL A 93 -0.97 -9.88 -0.96
CA VAL A 93 -0.96 -8.41 -0.97
C VAL A 93 -1.42 -7.82 -2.31
N GLY A 94 -1.94 -8.65 -3.21
CA GLY A 94 -2.65 -8.18 -4.39
C GLY A 94 -1.82 -7.93 -5.64
N PHE A 95 -0.59 -8.46 -5.72
CA PHE A 95 0.15 -8.39 -6.97
C PHE A 95 -0.34 -9.49 -7.92
N SER A 96 -0.42 -9.16 -9.20
CA SER A 96 -0.91 -10.12 -10.20
C SER A 96 0.12 -11.18 -10.56
N THR A 97 1.42 -10.86 -10.46
CA THR A 97 2.48 -11.83 -10.71
C THR A 97 3.59 -11.72 -9.68
N PRO A 98 4.19 -12.87 -9.29
CA PRO A 98 5.34 -12.83 -8.38
C PRO A 98 6.55 -12.09 -8.96
N SER A 99 6.75 -12.14 -10.27
CA SER A 99 7.86 -11.44 -10.93
C SER A 99 7.77 -9.93 -10.75
N TYR A 100 6.61 -9.38 -11.01
CA TYR A 100 6.38 -7.96 -10.85
C TYR A 100 6.54 -7.55 -9.37
N PHE A 101 5.99 -8.38 -8.48
CA PHE A 101 6.15 -8.17 -7.05
C PHE A 101 7.61 -8.09 -6.65
N SER A 102 8.42 -9.06 -7.07
CA SER A 102 9.84 -9.11 -6.72
C SER A 102 10.60 -7.90 -7.22
N SER A 103 10.30 -7.45 -8.45
CA SER A 103 10.93 -6.26 -9.02
C SER A 103 10.59 -5.01 -8.22
N CYS A 104 9.32 -4.84 -7.87
CA CYS A 104 8.88 -3.70 -7.09
C CYS A 104 9.47 -3.72 -5.68
N PHE A 105 9.52 -4.91 -5.08
CA PHE A 105 10.06 -5.09 -3.73
C PHE A 105 11.54 -4.70 -3.69
N LYS A 106 12.32 -5.20 -4.66
CA LYS A 106 13.73 -4.87 -4.73
C LYS A 106 13.97 -3.39 -4.93
N LYS A 107 13.18 -2.77 -5.80
CA LYS A 107 13.28 -1.34 -6.05
C LYS A 107 13.00 -0.53 -4.80
N GLN A 108 12.00 -0.96 -4.00
CA GLN A 108 11.60 -0.24 -2.80
C GLN A 108 12.55 -0.46 -1.63
N PHE A 109 13.00 -1.69 -1.41
CA PHE A 109 13.76 -2.05 -0.20
C PHE A 109 15.22 -2.38 -0.45
N GLY A 110 15.66 -2.44 -1.70
CA GLY A 110 17.05 -2.68 -2.04
C GLY A 110 17.48 -4.14 -2.09
N VAL A 111 16.59 -5.07 -1.69
CA VAL A 111 16.86 -6.50 -1.71
C VAL A 111 15.65 -7.24 -2.28
N LEU A 112 15.90 -8.44 -2.82
CA LEU A 112 14.81 -9.30 -3.27
C LEU A 112 14.03 -9.84 -2.06
N PRO A 113 12.75 -10.18 -2.23
CA PRO A 113 11.97 -10.72 -1.12
C PRO A 113 12.60 -11.95 -0.47
N LYS A 114 13.17 -12.85 -1.27
CA LYS A 114 13.82 -14.06 -0.74
C LYS A 114 15.01 -13.73 0.16
N ASP A 115 15.76 -12.70 -0.20
CA ASP A 115 16.93 -12.26 0.59
C ASP A 115 16.50 -11.51 1.83
N PHE A 116 15.38 -10.83 1.77
CA PHE A 116 14.81 -10.14 2.91
C PHE A 116 14.43 -11.10 4.04
N ILE A 117 13.91 -12.27 3.68
CA ILE A 117 13.55 -13.32 4.65
C ILE A 117 14.80 -13.90 5.32
N SER A 118 15.91 -13.94 4.61
CA SER A 118 17.15 -14.54 5.10
C SER A 118 17.79 -13.77 6.23
N HIS A 119 17.33 -12.59 6.51
CA HIS A 119 17.82 -11.78 7.61
C HIS A 119 16.92 -11.95 8.82
#